data_a4af15b6e44c1fcaf555ee3daac485ee
#
_entry.id   a4af15b6e44c1fcaf555ee3daac485ee
#
_cell.length_a   1.000
_cell.length_b   1.000
_cell.length_c   1.000
_cell.angle_alpha   90.00
_cell.angle_beta   90.00
_cell.angle_gamma   90.00
#
_symmetry.space_group_name_H-M   'P 1'
#
loop_
_entity.id
_entity.type
_entity.pdbx_description
1 polymer ?
#
loop_
_entity_poly.entity_id
_entity_poly.type
_entity_poly.pdbx_seq_one_letter_code
_entity_poly.pdbx_strand_id
1 'polypeptide(L)'
;MHGVFQHVDDAVLARIPEVVAQGFPTLKAYTTYDGRLDDEGLLQVLAALRDAGGLLAVHCENHAITRFLGDKLRREAPRDPMSHPRSRPARCEAEAVNRILKLAKTAEAPVYIVHLSTAEGLACVREAQKAGQPVIAETCPQYLLLDESAYAERDGLKYIMAPPLRTEADRAALWEGLADGSISVAATDHCSFSLAQKRERGKESVLDCPGGVPGVETRIPLLFSEGVLHGRLTLPR
;
A
#
# COMPACT_ATOMS: atom_id res chain seq x y z
N MET A 1 -2.78 -12.91 9.84
CA MET A 1 -1.63 -12.22 10.49
C MET A 1 -0.44 -12.37 9.58
N HIS A 2 0.33 -11.30 9.32
CA HIS A 2 1.57 -11.37 8.52
C HIS A 2 2.77 -11.14 9.44
N GLY A 3 3.81 -11.97 9.31
CA GLY A 3 5.12 -11.63 9.84
C GLY A 3 5.73 -10.49 9.01
N VAL A 4 6.53 -9.63 9.62
CA VAL A 4 7.12 -8.45 8.95
C VAL A 4 8.64 -8.54 8.99
N PHE A 5 9.27 -8.39 7.82
CA PHE A 5 10.72 -8.25 7.74
C PHE A 5 11.15 -6.85 8.20
N GLN A 6 12.15 -6.80 9.06
CA GLN A 6 12.83 -5.57 9.50
C GLN A 6 14.26 -5.51 8.97
N HIS A 7 14.83 -6.65 8.66
CA HIS A 7 16.13 -6.86 8.02
C HIS A 7 16.14 -8.26 7.39
N VAL A 8 17.12 -8.51 6.55
CA VAL A 8 17.37 -9.82 5.94
C VAL A 8 18.81 -10.18 6.13
N ASP A 9 19.05 -11.39 6.62
CA ASP A 9 20.34 -12.07 6.69
C ASP A 9 20.12 -13.58 6.49
N ASP A 10 21.20 -14.35 6.44
CA ASP A 10 21.14 -15.80 6.23
C ASP A 10 20.31 -16.52 7.31
N ALA A 11 20.35 -16.04 8.55
CA ALA A 11 19.59 -16.64 9.65
C ALA A 11 18.09 -16.39 9.50
N VAL A 12 17.68 -15.21 9.06
CA VAL A 12 16.27 -14.85 8.76
C VAL A 12 15.78 -15.67 7.57
N LEU A 13 16.56 -15.75 6.49
CA LEU A 13 16.19 -16.51 5.29
C LEU A 13 16.02 -18.01 5.60
N ALA A 14 16.92 -18.60 6.37
CA ALA A 14 16.86 -20.00 6.76
C ALA A 14 15.60 -20.37 7.57
N ARG A 15 14.96 -19.39 8.23
CA ARG A 15 13.73 -19.63 9.02
C ARG A 15 12.44 -19.52 8.22
N ILE A 16 12.46 -18.99 7.00
CA ILE A 16 11.23 -18.80 6.19
C ILE A 16 10.49 -20.13 6.00
N PRO A 17 11.10 -21.25 5.61
CA PRO A 17 10.39 -22.52 5.45
C PRO A 17 9.70 -23.00 6.73
N GLU A 18 10.33 -22.81 7.89
CA GLU A 18 9.74 -23.15 9.19
C GLU A 18 8.49 -22.32 9.47
N VAL A 19 8.56 -20.99 9.27
CA VAL A 19 7.43 -20.07 9.50
C VAL A 19 6.26 -20.40 8.58
N VAL A 20 6.52 -20.70 7.31
CA VAL A 20 5.49 -21.11 6.35
C VAL A 20 4.87 -22.45 6.77
N ALA A 21 5.67 -23.43 7.18
CA ALA A 21 5.17 -24.74 7.66
C ALA A 21 4.35 -24.64 8.95
N GLN A 22 4.58 -23.63 9.79
CA GLN A 22 3.76 -23.32 10.97
C GLN A 22 2.40 -22.67 10.64
N GLY A 23 2.09 -22.45 9.36
CA GLY A 23 0.81 -21.88 8.92
C GLY A 23 0.83 -20.36 8.72
N PHE A 24 2.00 -19.73 8.62
CA PHE A 24 2.16 -18.31 8.30
C PHE A 24 2.77 -18.13 6.89
N PRO A 25 2.02 -18.45 5.80
CA PRO A 25 2.57 -18.46 4.46
C PRO A 25 2.76 -17.06 3.87
N THR A 26 2.22 -16.01 4.51
CA THR A 26 2.34 -14.64 4.02
C THR A 26 3.21 -13.80 4.94
N LEU A 27 4.27 -13.21 4.37
CA LEU A 27 5.17 -12.32 5.08
C LEU A 27 5.16 -10.95 4.40
N LYS A 28 5.41 -9.87 5.16
CA LYS A 28 5.34 -8.49 4.66
C LYS A 28 6.70 -7.82 4.65
N ALA A 29 6.97 -7.06 3.60
CA ALA A 29 8.12 -6.16 3.47
C ALA A 29 7.68 -4.75 3.09
N TYR A 30 8.60 -3.80 3.27
CA TYR A 30 8.43 -2.40 2.89
C TYR A 30 9.55 -1.99 1.94
N THR A 31 9.24 -1.12 0.99
CA THR A 31 10.22 -0.43 0.14
C THR A 31 10.55 0.98 0.65
N THR A 32 9.90 1.40 1.73
CA THR A 32 10.13 2.68 2.43
C THR A 32 10.20 2.45 3.95
N TYR A 33 10.39 3.51 4.73
CA TYR A 33 10.63 3.48 6.18
C TYR A 33 12.01 2.94 6.58
N ASP A 34 12.29 2.93 7.88
CA ASP A 34 13.60 2.49 8.42
C ASP A 34 13.80 0.97 8.32
N GLY A 35 12.70 0.20 8.43
CA GLY A 35 12.72 -1.27 8.26
C GLY A 35 12.52 -1.75 6.81
N ARG A 36 12.76 -0.89 5.81
CA ARG A 36 12.66 -1.27 4.40
C ARG A 36 13.75 -2.26 4.01
N LEU A 37 13.42 -3.11 3.06
CA LEU A 37 14.41 -3.94 2.38
C LEU A 37 14.92 -3.22 1.12
N ASP A 38 16.17 -3.44 0.80
CA ASP A 38 16.74 -3.09 -0.51
C ASP A 38 16.40 -4.15 -1.57
N ASP A 39 16.80 -3.90 -2.80
CA ASP A 39 16.45 -4.77 -3.92
C ASP A 39 17.09 -6.17 -3.78
N GLU A 40 18.28 -6.26 -3.18
CA GLU A 40 18.94 -7.54 -2.91
C GLU A 40 18.16 -8.36 -1.88
N GLY A 41 17.82 -7.77 -0.75
CA GLY A 41 17.00 -8.41 0.29
C GLY A 41 15.62 -8.81 -0.20
N LEU A 42 14.97 -7.97 -1.04
CA LEU A 42 13.70 -8.30 -1.67
C LEU A 42 13.80 -9.52 -2.59
N LEU A 43 14.85 -9.61 -3.42
CA LEU A 43 15.09 -10.79 -4.28
C LEU A 43 15.30 -12.06 -3.48
N GLN A 44 16.12 -12.00 -2.42
CA GLN A 44 16.40 -13.15 -1.55
C GLN A 44 15.11 -13.65 -0.86
N VAL A 45 14.31 -12.72 -0.31
CA VAL A 45 13.05 -13.07 0.35
C VAL A 45 12.01 -13.62 -0.63
N LEU A 46 11.89 -13.03 -1.83
CA LEU A 46 10.98 -13.51 -2.88
C LEU A 46 11.33 -14.95 -3.27
N ALA A 47 12.61 -15.24 -3.50
CA ALA A 47 13.08 -16.59 -3.85
C ALA A 47 12.83 -17.58 -2.72
N ALA A 48 13.19 -17.24 -1.48
CA ALA A 48 12.99 -18.11 -0.33
C ALA A 48 11.51 -18.40 -0.04
N LEU A 49 10.63 -17.40 -0.18
CA LEU A 49 9.19 -17.60 -0.03
C LEU A 49 8.59 -18.45 -1.16
N ARG A 50 9.00 -18.24 -2.43
CA ARG A 50 8.61 -19.11 -3.53
C ARG A 50 8.95 -20.59 -3.23
N ASP A 51 10.18 -20.84 -2.82
CA ASP A 51 10.67 -22.21 -2.56
C ASP A 51 9.95 -22.86 -1.37
N ALA A 52 9.51 -22.06 -0.40
CA ALA A 52 8.73 -22.50 0.75
C ALA A 52 7.20 -22.56 0.48
N GLY A 53 6.72 -22.15 -0.69
CA GLY A 53 5.28 -22.05 -0.99
C GLY A 53 4.58 -20.90 -0.30
N GLY A 54 5.33 -19.84 0.05
CA GLY A 54 4.82 -18.63 0.67
C GLY A 54 4.59 -17.47 -0.31
N LEU A 55 4.18 -16.31 0.24
CA LEU A 55 3.83 -15.12 -0.53
C LEU A 55 4.37 -13.86 0.17
N LEU A 56 5.06 -13.02 -0.59
CA LEU A 56 5.51 -11.71 -0.09
C LEU A 56 4.45 -10.64 -0.36
N ALA A 57 3.95 -10.01 0.71
CA ALA A 57 3.14 -8.81 0.68
C ALA A 57 4.04 -7.57 0.78
N VAL A 58 3.86 -6.58 -0.11
CA VAL A 58 4.79 -5.44 -0.17
C VAL A 58 4.06 -4.11 -0.12
N HIS A 59 4.47 -3.27 0.84
CA HIS A 59 4.15 -1.83 0.81
C HIS A 59 5.09 -1.14 -0.17
N CYS A 60 4.50 -0.58 -1.23
CA CYS A 60 5.24 -0.05 -2.37
C CYS A 60 5.23 1.48 -2.40
N GLU A 61 6.25 2.11 -1.85
CA GLU A 61 6.55 3.55 -2.02
C GLU A 61 8.07 3.75 -2.14
N ASN A 62 8.50 4.58 -3.08
CA ASN A 62 9.93 4.88 -3.28
C ASN A 62 10.45 5.74 -2.12
N HIS A 63 11.36 5.19 -1.32
CA HIS A 63 11.93 5.85 -0.14
C HIS A 63 12.66 7.15 -0.48
N ALA A 64 13.44 7.18 -1.56
CA ALA A 64 14.21 8.36 -1.94
C ALA A 64 13.29 9.53 -2.32
N ILE A 65 12.20 9.25 -3.05
CA ILE A 65 11.20 10.26 -3.42
C ILE A 65 10.49 10.79 -2.16
N THR A 66 10.03 9.89 -1.27
CA THR A 66 9.35 10.32 -0.03
C THR A 66 10.25 11.17 0.85
N ARG A 67 11.52 10.79 1.00
CA ARG A 67 12.51 11.56 1.79
C ARG A 67 12.80 12.91 1.16
N PHE A 68 13.13 12.96 -0.13
CA PHE A 68 13.47 14.20 -0.82
C PHE A 68 12.33 15.22 -0.76
N LEU A 69 11.11 14.80 -1.10
CA LEU A 69 9.94 15.68 -1.08
C LEU A 69 9.50 15.99 0.36
N GLY A 70 9.58 15.03 1.27
CA GLY A 70 9.27 15.22 2.68
C GLY A 70 10.16 16.28 3.33
N ASP A 71 11.48 16.20 3.12
CA ASP A 71 12.44 17.17 3.66
C ASP A 71 12.22 18.58 3.08
N LYS A 72 11.85 18.69 1.80
CA LYS A 72 11.46 19.94 1.17
C LYS A 72 10.20 20.52 1.82
N LEU A 73 9.13 19.75 1.88
CA LEU A 73 7.81 20.21 2.37
C LEU A 73 7.82 20.49 3.89
N ARG A 74 8.67 19.80 4.65
CA ARG A 74 8.90 20.09 6.07
C ARG A 74 9.44 21.53 6.28
N ARG A 75 10.19 22.06 5.33
CA ARG A 75 10.69 23.44 5.37
C ARG A 75 9.69 24.46 4.82
N GLU A 76 9.00 24.11 3.73
CA GLU A 76 8.17 25.05 2.98
C GLU A 76 6.74 25.18 3.50
N ALA A 77 6.13 24.06 3.88
CA ALA A 77 4.72 24.02 4.29
C ALA A 77 4.46 22.93 5.37
N PRO A 78 5.14 23.00 6.54
CA PRO A 78 5.12 21.92 7.53
C PRO A 78 3.72 21.63 8.09
N ARG A 79 2.84 22.63 8.14
CA ARG A 79 1.50 22.53 8.76
C ARG A 79 0.36 22.37 7.75
N ASP A 80 0.65 22.39 6.46
CA ASP A 80 -0.34 22.16 5.40
C ASP A 80 -0.62 20.65 5.26
N PRO A 81 -1.84 20.15 5.53
CA PRO A 81 -2.16 18.73 5.35
C PRO A 81 -1.89 18.23 3.94
N MET A 82 -1.98 19.10 2.92
CA MET A 82 -1.63 18.78 1.53
C MET A 82 -0.14 18.47 1.33
N SER A 83 0.74 18.82 2.29
CA SER A 83 2.14 18.41 2.24
C SER A 83 2.30 16.89 2.34
N HIS A 84 1.36 16.20 2.97
CA HIS A 84 1.39 14.75 3.06
C HIS A 84 1.27 14.07 1.67
N PRO A 85 0.20 14.23 0.88
CA PRO A 85 0.12 13.64 -0.45
C PRO A 85 1.19 14.17 -1.41
N ARG A 86 1.58 15.45 -1.30
CA ARG A 86 2.65 16.02 -2.12
C ARG A 86 4.03 15.40 -1.84
N SER A 87 4.27 14.91 -0.60
CA SER A 87 5.51 14.19 -0.26
C SER A 87 5.54 12.76 -0.80
N ARG A 88 4.38 12.22 -1.19
CA ARG A 88 4.15 10.84 -1.64
C ARG A 88 3.31 10.80 -2.92
N PRO A 89 3.78 11.44 -4.03
CA PRO A 89 2.99 11.53 -5.27
C PRO A 89 2.75 10.14 -5.88
N ALA A 90 1.77 10.03 -6.80
CA ALA A 90 1.39 8.78 -7.46
C ALA A 90 2.59 8.02 -8.04
N ARG A 91 3.51 8.72 -8.71
CA ARG A 91 4.75 8.14 -9.24
C ARG A 91 5.66 7.49 -8.18
N CYS A 92 5.52 7.87 -6.90
CA CYS A 92 6.27 7.27 -5.80
C CYS A 92 5.82 5.81 -5.57
N GLU A 93 4.51 5.57 -5.63
CA GLU A 93 3.93 4.23 -5.57
C GLU A 93 4.18 3.45 -6.87
N ALA A 94 3.89 4.05 -8.01
CA ALA A 94 4.01 3.40 -9.33
C ALA A 94 5.43 2.90 -9.61
N GLU A 95 6.47 3.69 -9.28
CA GLU A 95 7.87 3.27 -9.41
C GLU A 95 8.15 2.04 -8.54
N ALA A 96 7.76 2.08 -7.26
CA ALA A 96 8.01 0.98 -6.34
C ALA A 96 7.22 -0.28 -6.73
N VAL A 97 5.97 -0.15 -7.19
CA VAL A 97 5.17 -1.25 -7.73
C VAL A 97 5.86 -1.86 -8.96
N ASN A 98 6.26 -1.04 -9.94
CA ASN A 98 6.94 -1.54 -11.13
C ASN A 98 8.26 -2.25 -10.77
N ARG A 99 9.04 -1.69 -9.85
CA ARG A 99 10.31 -2.27 -9.39
C ARG A 99 10.08 -3.63 -8.74
N ILE A 100 9.17 -3.75 -7.77
CA ILE A 100 8.90 -5.03 -7.12
C ILE A 100 8.35 -6.08 -8.07
N LEU A 101 7.54 -5.70 -9.07
CA LEU A 101 7.07 -6.61 -10.11
C LEU A 101 8.23 -7.16 -10.96
N LYS A 102 9.23 -6.33 -11.31
CA LYS A 102 10.43 -6.79 -12.03
C LYS A 102 11.27 -7.72 -11.16
N LEU A 103 11.46 -7.41 -9.88
CA LEU A 103 12.17 -8.28 -8.94
C LEU A 103 11.45 -9.63 -8.77
N ALA A 104 10.13 -9.62 -8.55
CA ALA A 104 9.34 -10.82 -8.41
C ALA A 104 9.37 -11.71 -9.68
N LYS A 105 9.34 -11.08 -10.87
CA LYS A 105 9.52 -11.78 -12.14
C LYS A 105 10.90 -12.43 -12.25
N THR A 106 11.95 -11.72 -11.83
CA THR A 106 13.34 -12.25 -11.82
C THR A 106 13.50 -13.43 -10.86
N ALA A 107 12.86 -13.34 -9.68
CA ALA A 107 12.83 -14.42 -8.70
C ALA A 107 11.84 -15.55 -9.05
N GLU A 108 11.08 -15.43 -10.14
CA GLU A 108 9.98 -16.35 -10.54
C GLU A 108 8.97 -16.58 -9.39
N ALA A 109 8.73 -15.54 -8.58
CA ALA A 109 7.92 -15.61 -7.37
C ALA A 109 6.57 -14.90 -7.54
N PRO A 110 5.49 -15.41 -6.91
CA PRO A 110 4.27 -14.64 -6.76
C PRO A 110 4.51 -13.43 -5.83
N VAL A 111 3.74 -12.36 -6.04
CA VAL A 111 3.84 -11.16 -5.19
C VAL A 111 2.46 -10.57 -4.92
N TYR A 112 2.30 -9.98 -3.74
CA TYR A 112 1.08 -9.34 -3.28
C TYR A 112 1.34 -7.85 -3.02
N ILE A 113 0.72 -6.98 -3.84
CA ILE A 113 0.77 -5.53 -3.70
C ILE A 113 -0.34 -5.11 -2.75
N VAL A 114 0.00 -4.66 -1.54
CA VAL A 114 -0.98 -4.22 -0.54
C VAL A 114 -1.45 -2.79 -0.81
N HIS A 115 -2.67 -2.45 -0.40
CA HIS A 115 -3.25 -1.10 -0.36
C HIS A 115 -2.90 -0.20 -1.57
N LEU A 116 -2.97 -0.75 -2.80
CA LEU A 116 -2.74 0.00 -4.04
C LEU A 116 -3.70 1.20 -4.11
N SER A 117 -3.16 2.38 -4.38
CA SER A 117 -3.90 3.63 -4.31
C SER A 117 -3.92 4.45 -5.61
N THR A 118 -3.13 4.06 -6.62
CA THR A 118 -2.94 4.87 -7.84
C THR A 118 -3.30 4.15 -9.13
N ALA A 119 -3.79 4.89 -10.12
CA ALA A 119 -4.01 4.42 -11.48
C ALA A 119 -2.70 3.99 -12.17
N GLU A 120 -1.60 4.74 -11.94
CA GLU A 120 -0.28 4.41 -12.47
C GLU A 120 0.23 3.07 -11.92
N GLY A 121 0.08 2.83 -10.63
CA GLY A 121 0.45 1.55 -10.00
C GLY A 121 -0.41 0.39 -10.51
N LEU A 122 -1.72 0.62 -10.68
CA LEU A 122 -2.63 -0.37 -11.26
C LEU A 122 -2.26 -0.71 -12.70
N ALA A 123 -1.83 0.25 -13.50
CA ALA A 123 -1.35 0.00 -14.86
C ALA A 123 -0.15 -0.96 -14.88
N CYS A 124 0.80 -0.80 -13.95
CA CYS A 124 1.93 -1.73 -13.79
C CYS A 124 1.47 -3.14 -13.41
N VAL A 125 0.49 -3.25 -12.50
CA VAL A 125 -0.10 -4.55 -12.10
C VAL A 125 -0.77 -5.23 -13.30
N ARG A 126 -1.61 -4.51 -14.04
CA ARG A 126 -2.30 -5.04 -15.23
C ARG A 126 -1.31 -5.52 -16.30
N GLU A 127 -0.22 -4.78 -16.55
CA GLU A 127 0.82 -5.20 -17.49
C GLU A 127 1.47 -6.51 -17.05
N ALA A 128 1.83 -6.64 -15.77
CA ALA A 128 2.44 -7.84 -15.23
C ALA A 128 1.49 -9.05 -15.29
N GLN A 129 0.22 -8.87 -14.90
CA GLN A 129 -0.80 -9.91 -14.96
C GLN A 129 -1.08 -10.36 -16.42
N LYS A 130 -1.16 -9.42 -17.37
CA LYS A 130 -1.30 -9.70 -18.80
C LYS A 130 -0.11 -10.50 -19.36
N ALA A 131 1.07 -10.30 -18.80
CA ALA A 131 2.27 -11.07 -19.12
C ALA A 131 2.34 -12.44 -18.41
N GLY A 132 1.27 -12.85 -17.70
CA GLY A 132 1.17 -14.14 -17.00
C GLY A 132 1.88 -14.19 -15.65
N GLN A 133 2.32 -13.05 -15.11
CA GLN A 133 2.96 -13.02 -13.79
C GLN A 133 1.90 -13.20 -12.68
N PRO A 134 2.14 -14.04 -11.66
CA PRO A 134 1.22 -14.23 -10.56
C PRO A 134 1.30 -13.03 -9.59
N VAL A 135 0.42 -12.05 -9.80
CA VAL A 135 0.32 -10.81 -9.01
C VAL A 135 -1.06 -10.72 -8.37
N ILE A 136 -1.10 -10.57 -7.07
CA ILE A 136 -2.28 -10.21 -6.30
C ILE A 136 -2.19 -8.72 -5.99
N ALA A 137 -3.26 -7.97 -6.23
CA ALA A 137 -3.35 -6.57 -5.85
C ALA A 137 -4.54 -6.34 -4.92
N GLU A 138 -4.32 -5.46 -3.95
CA GLU A 138 -5.29 -5.09 -2.92
C GLU A 138 -5.51 -3.58 -2.94
N THR A 139 -6.75 -3.15 -2.73
CA THR A 139 -7.06 -1.76 -2.38
C THR A 139 -7.92 -1.70 -1.13
N CYS A 140 -8.27 -0.49 -0.68
CA CYS A 140 -9.02 -0.26 0.55
C CYS A 140 -10.18 0.72 0.33
N PRO A 141 -11.27 0.64 1.11
CA PRO A 141 -12.44 1.52 0.96
C PRO A 141 -12.11 3.01 0.97
N GLN A 142 -11.11 3.45 1.75
CA GLN A 142 -10.70 4.85 1.80
C GLN A 142 -10.22 5.37 0.45
N TYR A 143 -9.54 4.56 -0.37
CA TYR A 143 -9.10 4.93 -1.72
C TYR A 143 -10.20 4.83 -2.77
N LEU A 144 -11.29 4.14 -2.46
CA LEU A 144 -12.46 4.02 -3.34
C LEU A 144 -13.49 5.12 -3.13
N LEU A 145 -13.51 5.74 -1.94
CA LEU A 145 -14.58 6.66 -1.51
C LEU A 145 -14.11 8.09 -1.30
N LEU A 146 -12.84 8.29 -0.95
CA LEU A 146 -12.25 9.59 -0.65
C LEU A 146 -11.17 9.92 -1.68
N ASP A 147 -10.90 11.21 -1.83
CA ASP A 147 -9.81 11.73 -2.64
C ASP A 147 -9.01 12.80 -1.88
N GLU A 148 -7.97 13.33 -2.50
CA GLU A 148 -7.03 14.26 -1.87
C GLU A 148 -7.67 15.59 -1.44
N SER A 149 -8.88 15.94 -1.93
CA SER A 149 -9.60 17.14 -1.47
C SER A 149 -9.95 17.08 0.01
N ALA A 150 -10.05 15.87 0.58
CA ALA A 150 -10.29 15.66 2.00
C ALA A 150 -9.19 16.29 2.89
N TYR A 151 -7.96 16.42 2.42
CA TYR A 151 -6.89 17.08 3.16
C TYR A 151 -7.11 18.59 3.33
N ALA A 152 -7.90 19.24 2.48
CA ALA A 152 -8.25 20.64 2.58
C ALA A 152 -9.39 20.93 3.58
N GLU A 153 -10.03 19.91 4.13
CA GLU A 153 -11.04 20.06 5.17
C GLU A 153 -10.45 20.61 6.48
N ARG A 154 -11.32 21.17 7.34
CA ARG A 154 -10.93 21.73 8.64
C ARG A 154 -10.05 20.82 9.49
N ASP A 155 -10.31 19.51 9.45
CA ASP A 155 -9.55 18.47 10.19
C ASP A 155 -8.83 17.51 9.25
N GLY A 156 -8.18 18.01 8.18
CA GLY A 156 -7.48 17.22 7.18
C GLY A 156 -6.49 16.20 7.73
N LEU A 157 -5.93 16.44 8.94
CA LEU A 157 -5.06 15.49 9.64
C LEU A 157 -5.73 14.14 9.91
N LYS A 158 -7.06 14.06 10.04
CA LYS A 158 -7.76 12.80 10.28
C LYS A 158 -7.56 11.78 9.15
N TYR A 159 -7.29 12.28 7.92
CA TYR A 159 -7.10 11.46 6.71
C TYR A 159 -5.64 11.06 6.45
N ILE A 160 -4.69 11.48 7.29
CA ILE A 160 -3.27 11.11 7.13
C ILE A 160 -3.12 9.59 7.27
N MET A 161 -2.64 8.95 6.18
CA MET A 161 -2.29 7.53 6.08
C MET A 161 -1.31 7.33 4.94
N ALA A 162 -0.65 6.20 4.87
CA ALA A 162 0.32 5.89 3.83
C ALA A 162 0.02 4.52 3.18
N PRO A 163 -0.21 4.50 1.85
CA PRO A 163 -0.22 5.63 0.89
C PRO A 163 -1.31 6.68 1.19
N PRO A 164 -1.16 7.94 0.73
CA PRO A 164 -2.17 8.96 0.91
C PRO A 164 -3.38 8.76 -0.01
N LEU A 165 -4.48 9.49 0.27
CA LEU A 165 -5.58 9.67 -0.67
C LEU A 165 -5.06 10.31 -1.96
N ARG A 166 -5.67 9.94 -3.08
CA ARG A 166 -5.25 10.31 -4.43
C ARG A 166 -6.31 11.17 -5.13
N THR A 167 -6.15 11.33 -6.42
CA THR A 167 -7.11 12.07 -7.26
C THR A 167 -8.40 11.27 -7.49
N GLU A 168 -9.43 11.96 -7.97
CA GLU A 168 -10.66 11.29 -8.42
C GLU A 168 -10.43 10.31 -9.56
N ALA A 169 -9.47 10.61 -10.45
CA ALA A 169 -9.10 9.71 -11.53
C ALA A 169 -8.47 8.40 -11.01
N ASP A 170 -7.62 8.48 -9.98
CA ASP A 170 -7.09 7.29 -9.31
C ASP A 170 -8.21 6.47 -8.68
N ARG A 171 -9.14 7.12 -7.97
CA ARG A 171 -10.31 6.49 -7.35
C ARG A 171 -11.16 5.73 -8.39
N ALA A 172 -11.45 6.35 -9.53
CA ALA A 172 -12.21 5.73 -10.62
C ALA A 172 -11.48 4.49 -11.16
N ALA A 173 -10.17 4.58 -11.40
CA ALA A 173 -9.36 3.46 -11.89
C ALA A 173 -9.35 2.27 -10.91
N LEU A 174 -9.34 2.51 -9.59
CA LEU A 174 -9.39 1.44 -8.59
C LEU A 174 -10.75 0.71 -8.60
N TRP A 175 -11.86 1.42 -8.79
CA TRP A 175 -13.18 0.78 -8.98
C TRP A 175 -13.21 -0.11 -10.24
N GLU A 176 -12.65 0.38 -11.35
CA GLU A 176 -12.48 -0.43 -12.56
C GLU A 176 -11.63 -1.67 -12.31
N GLY A 177 -10.52 -1.51 -11.56
CA GLY A 177 -9.63 -2.62 -11.19
C GLY A 177 -10.32 -3.70 -10.36
N LEU A 178 -11.22 -3.32 -9.45
CA LEU A 178 -12.06 -4.28 -8.72
C LEU A 178 -13.09 -4.95 -9.65
N ALA A 179 -13.68 -4.20 -10.58
CA ALA A 179 -14.70 -4.71 -11.47
C ALA A 179 -14.15 -5.70 -12.50
N ASP A 180 -12.97 -5.45 -13.05
CA ASP A 180 -12.31 -6.32 -14.03
C ASP A 180 -11.47 -7.45 -13.39
N GLY A 181 -11.25 -7.39 -12.07
CA GLY A 181 -10.51 -8.39 -11.30
C GLY A 181 -8.99 -8.21 -11.28
N SER A 182 -8.45 -7.15 -11.89
CA SER A 182 -7.02 -6.80 -11.77
C SER A 182 -6.64 -6.42 -10.33
N ILE A 183 -7.59 -5.90 -9.55
CA ILE A 183 -7.53 -5.84 -8.09
C ILE A 183 -8.46 -6.93 -7.55
N SER A 184 -7.92 -7.92 -6.89
CA SER A 184 -8.66 -9.10 -6.43
C SER A 184 -9.00 -9.09 -4.94
N VAL A 185 -8.48 -8.11 -4.18
CA VAL A 185 -8.68 -8.01 -2.73
C VAL A 185 -9.08 -6.60 -2.34
N ALA A 186 -10.10 -6.50 -1.48
CA ALA A 186 -10.43 -5.28 -0.76
C ALA A 186 -10.19 -5.47 0.74
N ALA A 187 -9.14 -4.86 1.26
CA ALA A 187 -8.76 -4.91 2.69
C ALA A 187 -9.15 -3.61 3.40
N THR A 188 -8.64 -3.36 4.59
CA THR A 188 -8.93 -2.15 5.35
C THR A 188 -7.71 -1.29 5.63
N ASP A 189 -6.56 -1.93 5.71
CA ASP A 189 -5.35 -1.32 6.28
C ASP A 189 -5.63 -0.63 7.63
N HIS A 190 -6.43 -1.29 8.47
CA HIS A 190 -6.89 -0.74 9.75
C HIS A 190 -5.70 -0.44 10.66
N CYS A 191 -5.46 0.84 10.89
CA CYS A 191 -4.45 1.34 11.80
C CYS A 191 -4.98 2.61 12.48
N SER A 192 -5.69 2.44 13.60
CA SER A 192 -6.44 3.51 14.23
C SER A 192 -5.56 4.38 15.13
N PHE A 193 -5.63 5.68 14.89
CA PHE A 193 -5.14 6.72 15.80
C PHE A 193 -6.29 7.68 16.10
N SER A 194 -6.40 8.13 17.35
CA SER A 194 -7.37 9.16 17.69
C SER A 194 -7.00 10.49 17.03
N LEU A 195 -8.01 11.33 16.78
CA LEU A 195 -7.77 12.67 16.25
C LEU A 195 -6.87 13.51 17.18
N ALA A 196 -6.98 13.29 18.50
CA ALA A 196 -6.10 13.94 19.48
C ALA A 196 -4.63 13.56 19.29
N GLN A 197 -4.34 12.26 19.08
CA GLN A 197 -2.98 11.78 18.78
C GLN A 197 -2.44 12.37 17.47
N LYS A 198 -3.27 12.40 16.43
CA LYS A 198 -2.90 12.99 15.14
C LYS A 198 -2.59 14.49 15.26
N ARG A 199 -3.41 15.25 15.98
CA ARG A 199 -3.19 16.69 16.22
C ARG A 199 -1.94 16.93 17.05
N GLU A 200 -1.72 16.17 18.12
CA GLU A 200 -0.53 16.32 18.98
C GLU A 200 0.76 16.05 18.22
N ARG A 201 0.83 14.96 17.47
CA ARG A 201 2.03 14.58 16.72
C ARG A 201 2.23 15.43 15.48
N GLY A 202 1.14 15.82 14.81
CA GLY A 202 1.17 16.61 13.58
C GLY A 202 1.25 18.14 13.79
N LYS A 203 1.32 18.63 15.03
CA LYS A 203 1.23 20.07 15.33
C LYS A 203 2.35 20.92 14.74
N GLU A 204 3.57 20.41 14.74
CA GLU A 204 4.74 21.10 14.17
C GLU A 204 4.94 20.77 12.68
N SER A 205 4.68 19.52 12.31
CA SER A 205 4.71 19.09 10.93
C SER A 205 3.70 17.97 10.70
N VAL A 206 2.86 18.13 9.69
CA VAL A 206 1.91 17.07 9.27
C VAL A 206 2.61 15.80 8.84
N LEU A 207 3.90 15.87 8.49
CA LEU A 207 4.71 14.71 8.12
C LEU A 207 5.13 13.87 9.34
N ASP A 208 4.90 14.36 10.56
CA ASP A 208 5.08 13.65 11.82
C ASP A 208 3.76 13.09 12.37
N CYS A 209 2.64 13.41 11.70
CA CYS A 209 1.34 12.88 12.02
C CYS A 209 1.33 11.36 11.81
N PRO A 210 0.86 10.57 12.80
CA PRO A 210 0.81 9.13 12.62
C PRO A 210 -0.12 8.74 11.47
N GLY A 211 0.42 7.96 10.53
CA GLY A 211 -0.29 7.49 9.35
C GLY A 211 -1.15 6.27 9.66
N GLY A 212 -2.45 6.39 9.44
CA GLY A 212 -3.40 5.30 9.59
C GLY A 212 -4.81 5.79 9.87
N VAL A 213 -5.79 4.99 9.44
CA VAL A 213 -7.23 5.26 9.61
C VAL A 213 -7.95 3.99 10.07
N PRO A 214 -9.07 4.10 10.82
CA PRO A 214 -9.91 2.96 11.11
C PRO A 214 -10.71 2.55 9.87
N GLY A 215 -11.05 1.26 9.74
CA GLY A 215 -11.81 0.78 8.58
C GLY A 215 -12.41 -0.62 8.73
N VAL A 216 -12.06 -1.36 9.79
CA VAL A 216 -12.44 -2.79 9.92
C VAL A 216 -13.96 -2.99 9.97
N GLU A 217 -14.69 -2.10 10.62
CA GLU A 217 -16.15 -2.18 10.77
C GLU A 217 -16.88 -1.86 9.44
N THR A 218 -16.38 -0.89 8.69
CA THR A 218 -17.11 -0.27 7.57
C THR A 218 -16.83 -0.92 6.22
N ARG A 219 -15.82 -1.78 6.09
CA ARG A 219 -15.42 -2.35 4.79
C ARG A 219 -16.57 -3.00 4.03
N ILE A 220 -17.26 -3.97 4.64
CA ILE A 220 -18.31 -4.72 3.96
C ILE A 220 -19.53 -3.83 3.63
N PRO A 221 -20.08 -3.05 4.59
CA PRO A 221 -21.17 -2.12 4.27
C PRO A 221 -20.84 -1.14 3.16
N LEU A 222 -19.64 -0.55 3.15
CA LEU A 222 -19.23 0.41 2.13
C LEU A 222 -19.06 -0.23 0.74
N LEU A 223 -18.41 -1.39 0.67
CA LEU A 223 -18.29 -2.11 -0.61
C LEU A 223 -19.64 -2.57 -1.15
N PHE A 224 -20.57 -2.96 -0.28
CA PHE A 224 -21.91 -3.33 -0.70
C PHE A 224 -22.71 -2.12 -1.18
N SER A 225 -22.77 -1.03 -0.40
CA SER A 225 -23.52 0.16 -0.78
C SER A 225 -22.96 0.83 -2.02
N GLU A 226 -21.68 1.17 -2.00
CA GLU A 226 -21.06 1.95 -3.07
C GLU A 226 -20.62 1.11 -4.27
N GLY A 227 -20.31 -0.17 -4.05
CA GLY A 227 -19.94 -1.09 -5.10
C GLY A 227 -21.16 -1.73 -5.75
N VAL A 228 -21.91 -2.53 -4.98
CA VAL A 228 -22.97 -3.36 -5.52
C VAL A 228 -24.25 -2.57 -5.80
N LEU A 229 -24.76 -1.80 -4.83
CA LEU A 229 -26.02 -1.06 -5.01
C LEU A 229 -25.91 0.05 -6.06
N HIS A 230 -24.73 0.64 -6.23
CA HIS A 230 -24.46 1.60 -7.30
C HIS A 230 -24.00 0.96 -8.63
N GLY A 231 -24.05 -0.36 -8.74
CA GLY A 231 -23.77 -1.09 -9.99
C GLY A 231 -22.32 -1.08 -10.46
N ARG A 232 -21.38 -0.72 -9.61
CA ARG A 232 -19.92 -0.78 -9.92
C ARG A 232 -19.37 -2.21 -9.84
N LEU A 233 -19.95 -3.02 -8.97
CA LEU A 233 -19.59 -4.42 -8.77
C LEU A 233 -20.81 -5.31 -8.90
N THR A 234 -20.60 -6.56 -9.31
CA THR A 234 -21.64 -7.59 -9.32
C THR A 234 -21.40 -8.59 -8.18
N LEU A 235 -22.48 -9.13 -7.59
CA LEU A 235 -22.38 -10.32 -6.75
C LEU A 235 -22.29 -11.57 -7.67
N PRO A 236 -21.44 -12.56 -7.36
CA PRO A 236 -20.56 -12.75 -6.18
C PRO A 236 -19.11 -12.28 -6.39
N ARG A 237 -18.88 -11.03 -6.67
CA ARG A 237 -17.50 -10.48 -6.70
C ARG A 237 -17.24 -9.57 -5.53
#